data_3015b313e0e89a48d610999868aa6b59
#
_entry.id   3015b313e0e89a48d610999868aa6b59
#
_cell.length_a   1.000
_cell.length_b   1.000
_cell.length_c   1.000
_cell.angle_alpha   90.00
_cell.angle_beta   90.00
_cell.angle_gamma   90.00
#
_symmetry.space_group_name_H-M   'P 1'
#
loop_
_entity.id
_entity.type
_entity.pdbx_description
1 polymer ?
#
loop_
_entity_poly.entity_id
_entity_poly.type
_entity_poly.pdbx_seq_one_letter_code
_entity_poly.pdbx_strand_id
1 'polypeptide(L)'
;MIRHIVFFSAKNADEVETVRDGLMMLRDIPHAQHFEVGRNLQSDAINGTQVDLVVYAEFIDETALDAYKSDPIYESCIARVRPMRELRIAADFEADT
;
A
#
# COMPACT_ATOMS: atom_id res chain seq x y z
N MET A 1 -9.81 -7.63 -13.92
CA MET A 1 -9.30 -6.52 -13.11
C MET A 1 -8.54 -7.05 -11.90
N ILE A 2 -7.33 -6.58 -11.69
CA ILE A 2 -6.49 -7.00 -10.57
C ILE A 2 -6.77 -6.10 -9.36
N ARG A 3 -6.95 -6.71 -8.20
CA ARG A 3 -7.03 -6.00 -6.93
C ARG A 3 -5.73 -6.20 -6.17
N HIS A 4 -5.10 -5.09 -5.82
CA HIS A 4 -3.78 -5.05 -5.17
C HIS A 4 -3.95 -4.50 -3.76
N ILE A 5 -3.56 -5.28 -2.76
CA ILE A 5 -3.72 -4.91 -1.36
C ILE A 5 -2.37 -5.04 -0.66
N VAL A 6 -1.96 -4.01 0.06
CA VAL A 6 -0.73 -4.07 0.85
C VAL A 6 -1.03 -3.57 2.27
N PHE A 7 -0.68 -4.38 3.23
CA PHE A 7 -0.78 -4.03 4.65
C PHE A 7 0.55 -3.50 5.14
N PHE A 8 0.50 -2.39 5.87
CA PHE A 8 1.68 -1.76 6.45
C PHE A 8 1.51 -1.51 7.94
N SER A 9 2.60 -1.60 8.69
CA SER A 9 2.68 -1.01 10.01
C SER A 9 3.95 -0.18 10.13
N ALA A 10 3.92 0.83 11.00
CA ALA A 10 5.07 1.65 11.32
C ALA A 10 5.79 1.08 12.54
N LYS A 11 7.11 1.29 12.61
CA LYS A 11 7.92 0.87 13.77
C LYS A 11 7.48 1.61 15.03
N ASN A 12 7.12 2.88 14.88
CA ASN A 12 6.67 3.73 15.98
C ASN A 12 5.28 4.27 15.69
N ALA A 13 4.42 4.28 16.68
CA ALA A 13 3.03 4.72 16.53
C ALA A 13 2.93 6.17 16.03
N ASP A 14 3.85 7.04 16.44
CA ASP A 14 3.86 8.44 16.05
C ASP A 14 4.34 8.66 14.60
N GLU A 15 4.81 7.61 13.92
CA GLU A 15 5.25 7.69 12.53
C GLU A 15 4.18 7.22 11.53
N VAL A 16 3.03 6.74 11.99
CA VAL A 16 1.99 6.20 11.10
C VAL A 16 1.55 7.21 10.04
N GLU A 17 1.29 8.45 10.43
CA GLU A 17 0.87 9.47 9.47
C GLU A 17 1.99 9.86 8.52
N THR A 18 3.23 9.83 8.96
CA THR A 18 4.38 10.08 8.09
C THR A 18 4.54 8.97 7.06
N VAL A 19 4.34 7.73 7.46
CA VAL A 19 4.33 6.58 6.53
C VAL A 19 3.20 6.74 5.52
N ARG A 20 2.00 7.12 5.98
CA ARG A 20 0.86 7.33 5.09
C ARG A 20 1.17 8.41 4.05
N ASP A 21 1.75 9.52 4.47
CA ASP A 21 2.14 10.60 3.55
C ASP A 21 3.11 10.10 2.47
N GLY A 22 4.06 9.25 2.87
CA GLY A 22 4.97 8.61 1.92
C GLY A 22 4.25 7.71 0.93
N LEU A 23 3.32 6.89 1.41
CA LEU A 23 2.54 5.98 0.55
C LEU A 23 1.64 6.75 -0.42
N MET A 24 1.20 7.94 -0.06
CA MET A 24 0.37 8.76 -0.95
C MET A 24 1.11 9.22 -2.20
N MET A 25 2.44 9.15 -2.23
CA MET A 25 3.21 9.41 -3.45
C MET A 25 2.78 8.48 -4.59
N LEU A 26 2.37 7.27 -4.26
CA LEU A 26 1.98 6.25 -5.25
C LEU A 26 0.75 6.67 -6.07
N ARG A 27 -0.04 7.61 -5.57
CA ARG A 27 -1.21 8.14 -6.28
C ARG A 27 -0.82 8.80 -7.60
N ASP A 28 0.40 9.32 -7.70
CA ASP A 28 0.86 10.04 -8.89
C ASP A 28 1.32 9.08 -10.00
N ILE A 29 1.39 7.78 -9.73
CA ILE A 29 1.73 6.79 -10.76
C ILE A 29 0.50 6.56 -11.64
N PRO A 30 0.61 6.72 -12.99
CA PRO A 30 -0.55 6.64 -13.89
C PRO A 30 -0.84 5.20 -14.18
N HIS A 31 -1.35 4.32 -13.79
CA HIS A 31 -1.67 2.95 -14.23
C HIS A 31 -2.82 2.34 -13.46
N ALA A 32 -3.11 2.85 -12.27
CA ALA A 32 -4.19 2.34 -11.46
C ALA A 32 -5.53 2.92 -11.92
N GLN A 33 -6.56 2.08 -11.94
CA GLN A 33 -7.95 2.51 -12.15
C GLN A 33 -8.50 3.14 -10.89
N HIS A 34 -8.01 2.68 -9.74
CA HIS A 34 -8.38 3.20 -8.43
C HIS A 34 -7.17 3.06 -7.49
N PHE A 35 -6.97 4.02 -6.61
CA PHE A 35 -5.90 4.01 -5.63
C PHE A 35 -6.35 4.73 -4.36
N GLU A 36 -6.10 4.11 -3.20
CA GLU A 36 -6.34 4.75 -1.91
C GLU A 36 -5.41 4.18 -0.84
N VAL A 37 -5.17 4.97 0.18
CA VAL A 37 -4.46 4.55 1.38
C VAL A 37 -5.40 4.73 2.56
N GLY A 38 -5.86 3.62 3.12
CA GLY A 38 -6.78 3.63 4.27
C GLY A 38 -6.03 3.49 5.59
N ARG A 39 -6.60 4.09 6.63
CA ARG A 39 -6.17 3.85 8.01
C ARG A 39 -6.98 2.69 8.58
N ASN A 40 -6.29 1.71 9.16
CA ASN A 40 -6.99 0.59 9.78
C ASN A 40 -7.84 1.11 10.95
N LEU A 41 -9.10 0.70 10.99
CA LEU A 41 -10.01 1.10 12.07
C LEU A 41 -9.66 0.46 13.42
N GLN A 42 -8.79 -0.56 13.41
CA GLN A 42 -8.36 -1.31 14.59
C GLN A 42 -9.52 -2.01 15.31
N SER A 43 -10.59 -2.30 14.59
CA SER A 43 -11.77 -2.93 15.18
C SER A 43 -11.63 -4.44 15.37
N ASP A 44 -10.56 -5.04 14.84
CA ASP A 44 -10.35 -6.49 14.89
C ASP A 44 -8.88 -6.81 15.13
N ALA A 45 -8.38 -6.47 16.33
CA ALA A 45 -6.97 -6.66 16.68
C ALA A 45 -6.85 -7.86 17.63
N ILE A 46 -6.93 -9.08 17.09
CA ILE A 46 -6.99 -10.30 17.89
C ILE A 46 -5.61 -10.82 18.31
N ASN A 47 -4.60 -10.70 17.44
CA ASN A 47 -3.33 -11.41 17.63
C ASN A 47 -2.14 -10.53 17.99
N GLY A 48 -2.34 -9.31 18.40
CA GLY A 48 -1.24 -8.42 18.73
C GLY A 48 -0.42 -7.93 17.53
N THR A 49 -0.58 -8.54 16.36
CA THR A 49 0.02 -8.05 15.13
C THR A 49 -0.85 -6.92 14.59
N GLN A 50 -0.27 -5.74 14.49
CA GLN A 50 -1.02 -4.57 14.09
C GLN A 50 -0.78 -4.21 12.64
N VAL A 51 -1.88 -3.97 11.92
CA VAL A 51 -1.86 -3.29 10.64
C VAL A 51 -2.31 -1.87 10.88
N ASP A 52 -1.50 -0.90 10.49
CA ASP A 52 -1.82 0.51 10.66
C ASP A 52 -2.48 1.09 9.42
N LEU A 53 -2.00 0.71 8.24
CA LEU A 53 -2.40 1.29 6.97
C LEU A 53 -2.62 0.21 5.93
N VAL A 54 -3.53 0.47 4.99
CA VAL A 54 -3.82 -0.42 3.87
C VAL A 54 -3.71 0.39 2.58
N VAL A 55 -2.85 -0.05 1.67
CA VAL A 55 -2.86 0.45 0.30
C VAL A 55 -3.78 -0.47 -0.50
N TYR A 56 -4.74 0.12 -1.18
CA TYR A 56 -5.66 -0.60 -2.05
C TYR A 56 -5.65 0.04 -3.43
N ALA A 57 -5.43 -0.76 -4.46
CA ALA A 57 -5.43 -0.28 -5.83
C ALA A 57 -6.03 -1.32 -6.77
N GLU A 58 -6.58 -0.84 -7.89
CA GLU A 58 -7.16 -1.69 -8.92
C GLU A 58 -6.44 -1.42 -10.24
N PHE A 59 -6.12 -2.49 -10.96
CA PHE A 59 -5.44 -2.41 -12.25
C PHE A 59 -6.24 -3.22 -13.28
N ILE A 60 -6.24 -2.76 -14.53
CA ILE A 60 -6.98 -3.43 -15.58
C ILE A 60 -6.45 -4.84 -15.83
N ASP A 61 -5.12 -5.03 -15.70
CA ASP A 61 -4.45 -6.33 -15.90
C ASP A 61 -3.10 -6.34 -15.18
N GLU A 62 -2.40 -7.47 -15.23
CA GLU A 62 -1.09 -7.64 -14.61
C GLU A 62 -0.02 -6.75 -15.26
N THR A 63 -0.14 -6.46 -16.55
CA THR A 63 0.78 -5.57 -17.25
C THR A 63 0.73 -4.17 -16.63
N ALA A 64 -0.46 -3.66 -16.32
CA ALA A 64 -0.62 -2.37 -15.68
C ALA A 64 -0.05 -2.37 -14.26
N LEU A 65 -0.25 -3.46 -13.51
CA LEU A 65 0.32 -3.61 -12.18
C LEU A 65 1.85 -3.62 -12.24
N ASP A 66 2.44 -4.34 -13.18
CA ASP A 66 3.90 -4.38 -13.35
C ASP A 66 4.46 -3.01 -13.73
N ALA A 67 3.77 -2.28 -14.60
CA ALA A 67 4.16 -0.92 -14.97
C ALA A 67 4.14 0.02 -13.76
N TYR A 68 3.14 -0.12 -12.89
CA TYR A 68 3.04 0.63 -11.66
C TYR A 68 4.24 0.36 -10.76
N LYS A 69 4.59 -0.90 -10.55
CA LYS A 69 5.72 -1.28 -9.69
C LYS A 69 7.08 -0.86 -10.27
N SER A 70 7.16 -0.66 -11.59
CA SER A 70 8.39 -0.28 -12.27
C SER A 70 8.55 1.23 -12.41
N ASP A 71 7.57 2.01 -11.98
CA ASP A 71 7.62 3.46 -12.08
C ASP A 71 8.65 4.02 -11.08
N PRO A 72 9.45 5.04 -11.45
CA PRO A 72 10.41 5.65 -10.53
C PRO A 72 9.79 6.17 -9.23
N ILE A 73 8.54 6.62 -9.26
CA ILE A 73 7.82 7.06 -8.06
C ILE A 73 7.68 5.92 -7.06
N TYR A 74 7.44 4.70 -7.55
CA TYR A 74 7.31 3.52 -6.69
C TYR A 74 8.60 3.30 -5.89
N GLU A 75 9.75 3.35 -6.57
CA GLU A 75 11.06 3.19 -5.94
C GLU A 75 11.34 4.30 -4.92
N SER A 76 11.00 5.55 -5.28
CA SER A 76 11.15 6.68 -4.37
C SER A 76 10.29 6.53 -3.11
N CYS A 77 9.08 6.03 -3.28
CA CYS A 77 8.18 5.73 -2.16
C CYS A 77 8.77 4.68 -1.23
N ILE A 78 9.30 3.58 -1.80
CA ILE A 78 9.95 2.54 -1.00
C ILE A 78 11.10 3.09 -0.19
N ALA A 79 11.97 3.89 -0.82
CA ALA A 79 13.13 4.47 -0.16
C ALA A 79 12.72 5.36 1.02
N ARG A 80 11.62 6.11 0.86
CA ARG A 80 11.11 7.00 1.89
C ARG A 80 10.45 6.26 3.06
N VAL A 81 9.69 5.22 2.76
CA VAL A 81 8.86 4.50 3.75
C VAL A 81 9.63 3.41 4.50
N ARG A 82 10.55 2.73 3.81
CA ARG A 82 11.27 1.57 4.37
C ARG A 82 11.89 1.79 5.75
N PRO A 83 12.54 2.93 6.05
CA PRO A 83 13.14 3.13 7.38
C PRO A 83 12.13 3.15 8.52
N MET A 84 10.87 3.52 8.25
CA MET A 84 9.83 3.64 9.27
C MET A 84 8.89 2.43 9.30
N ARG A 85 9.00 1.56 8.30
CA ARG A 85 8.10 0.43 8.11
C ARG A 85 8.51 -0.77 8.95
N GLU A 86 7.57 -1.36 9.68
CA GLU A 86 7.78 -2.62 10.40
C GLU A 86 7.25 -3.79 9.57
N LEU A 87 5.97 -3.75 9.22
CA LEU A 87 5.30 -4.79 8.48
C LEU A 87 4.99 -4.34 7.06
N ARG A 88 5.19 -5.23 6.10
CA ARG A 88 4.65 -5.08 4.74
C ARG A 88 4.25 -6.45 4.22
N ILE A 89 2.95 -6.63 3.98
CA ILE A 89 2.42 -7.86 3.38
C ILE A 89 1.54 -7.46 2.20
N ALA A 90 1.83 -8.02 1.04
CA ALA A 90 1.09 -7.72 -0.19
C ALA A 90 0.37 -8.98 -0.70
N ALA A 91 -0.80 -8.76 -1.26
CA ALA A 91 -1.56 -9.79 -1.96
C ALA A 91 -2.25 -9.18 -3.17
N ASP A 92 -2.20 -9.89 -4.28
CA ASP A 92 -2.85 -9.49 -5.52
C ASP A 92 -3.77 -10.61 -5.96
N PHE A 93 -4.94 -10.28 -6.46
CA PHE A 93 -5.85 -11.29 -6.97
C PHE A 93 -6.71 -10.75 -8.10
N GLU A 94 -7.16 -11.68 -8.95
CA GLU A 94 -8.08 -11.35 -10.04
C GLU A 94 -9.50 -11.24 -9.48
N ALA A 95 -10.16 -10.13 -9.73
CA ALA A 95 -11.52 -9.93 -9.27
C ALA A 95 -12.47 -10.90 -9.98
N ASP A 96 -13.48 -11.40 -9.25
CA ASP A 96 -14.47 -12.33 -9.79
C ASP A 96 -15.44 -11.69 -10.80
N THR A 97 -15.53 -10.39 -10.80
CA THR A 97 -16.50 -9.68 -11.65
C THR A 97 -15.82 -8.70 -12.59
#